data_ad8e28122b4b41036c93ffa5dad3313e
#
_entry.id   ad8e28122b4b41036c93ffa5dad3313e
#
_cell.length_a   1.000
_cell.length_b   1.000
_cell.length_c   1.000
_cell.angle_alpha   90.00
_cell.angle_beta   90.00
_cell.angle_gamma   90.00
#
_symmetry.space_group_name_H-M   'P 1'
#
loop_
_entity.id
_entity.type
_entity.pdbx_description
1 polymer ?
#
loop_
_entity_poly.entity_id
_entity_poly.type
_entity_poly.pdbx_seq_one_letter_code
_entity_poly.pdbx_strand_id
1 'polypeptide(L)'
;MSWFAAYTRCNHEKTVKKILTDKGINTFLPQIIVPSRRRDRKLLIRRPLFRNYLFIELNEERDNWLKVFRTPGVVKICGNGQPMAVPDEDIRSIRIFVESERNLYPLAYLQVGSRIQVISGPLTGAIGVLAKEDHKHRRLVVNIELMGQAVAASLHDDEVKPY
;
A
#
# COMPACT_ATOMS: atom_id res chain seq x y z
N MET A 1 13.35 0.03 -14.36
CA MET A 1 12.58 -0.89 -13.49
C MET A 1 11.30 -0.18 -13.07
N SER A 2 10.20 -0.88 -13.03
CA SER A 2 8.90 -0.31 -12.64
C SER A 2 8.21 -1.22 -11.64
N TRP A 3 7.42 -0.63 -10.77
CA TRP A 3 6.62 -1.36 -9.78
C TRP A 3 5.31 -1.84 -10.39
N PHE A 4 4.90 -3.05 -10.01
CA PHE A 4 3.64 -3.67 -10.40
C PHE A 4 2.96 -4.28 -9.18
N ALA A 5 1.64 -4.32 -9.19
CA ALA A 5 0.89 -4.99 -8.14
C ALA A 5 0.57 -6.43 -8.58
N ALA A 6 1.02 -7.39 -7.80
CA ALA A 6 0.70 -8.79 -7.97
C ALA A 6 -0.47 -9.18 -7.06
N TYR A 7 -1.52 -9.75 -7.64
CA TYR A 7 -2.64 -10.32 -6.90
C TYR A 7 -2.33 -11.77 -6.54
N THR A 8 -2.47 -12.10 -5.27
CA THR A 8 -2.14 -13.40 -4.72
C THR A 8 -3.38 -14.13 -4.21
N ARG A 9 -3.25 -15.44 -4.02
CA ARG A 9 -4.23 -16.19 -3.25
C ARG A 9 -4.30 -15.68 -1.82
N CYS A 10 -5.45 -15.86 -1.18
CA CYS A 10 -5.68 -15.42 0.19
C CYS A 10 -4.62 -16.00 1.14
N ASN A 11 -4.05 -15.13 1.97
CA ASN A 11 -2.99 -15.46 2.95
C ASN A 11 -1.68 -16.02 2.35
N HIS A 12 -1.46 -15.84 1.04
CA HIS A 12 -0.21 -16.28 0.38
C HIS A 12 0.79 -15.14 0.17
N GLU A 13 0.47 -13.91 0.57
CA GLU A 13 1.29 -12.72 0.32
C GLU A 13 2.73 -12.90 0.84
N LYS A 14 2.89 -13.38 2.08
CA LYS A 14 4.20 -13.61 2.70
C LYS A 14 4.97 -14.74 2.01
N THR A 15 4.28 -15.82 1.65
CA THR A 15 4.88 -16.97 0.95
C THR A 15 5.36 -16.55 -0.44
N VAL A 16 4.52 -15.85 -1.19
CA VAL A 16 4.87 -15.33 -2.51
C VAL A 16 6.03 -14.35 -2.43
N LYS A 17 6.01 -13.42 -1.44
CA LYS A 17 7.13 -12.52 -1.19
C LYS A 17 8.44 -13.28 -1.04
N LYS A 18 8.48 -14.30 -0.17
CA LYS A 18 9.67 -15.10 0.07
C LYS A 18 10.18 -15.75 -1.21
N ILE A 19 9.30 -16.45 -1.94
CA ILE A 19 9.66 -17.16 -3.18
C ILE A 19 10.21 -16.20 -4.23
N LEU A 20 9.59 -15.03 -4.41
CA LEU A 20 10.03 -14.04 -5.39
C LEU A 20 11.36 -13.40 -4.98
N THR A 21 11.55 -13.12 -3.70
CA THR A 21 12.83 -12.63 -3.19
C THR A 21 13.96 -13.65 -3.41
N ASP A 22 13.69 -14.93 -3.16
CA ASP A 22 14.65 -16.03 -3.40
C ASP A 22 15.00 -16.15 -4.91
N LYS A 23 14.09 -15.74 -5.80
CA LYS A 23 14.30 -15.67 -7.25
C LYS A 23 15.00 -14.39 -7.73
N GLY A 24 15.41 -13.51 -6.79
CA GLY A 24 16.08 -12.25 -7.09
C GLY A 24 15.16 -11.12 -7.55
N ILE A 25 13.86 -11.22 -7.32
CA ILE A 25 12.89 -10.17 -7.63
C ILE A 25 12.68 -9.30 -6.39
N ASN A 26 12.87 -8.00 -6.56
CA ASN A 26 12.60 -7.04 -5.49
C ASN A 26 11.09 -6.99 -5.20
N THR A 27 10.74 -7.13 -3.92
CA THR A 27 9.34 -7.20 -3.50
C THR A 27 9.07 -6.26 -2.33
N PHE A 28 7.89 -5.64 -2.33
CA PHE A 28 7.41 -4.80 -1.24
C PHE A 28 6.02 -5.28 -0.79
N LEU A 29 5.94 -5.78 0.43
CA LEU A 29 4.70 -6.14 1.10
C LEU A 29 4.46 -5.14 2.22
N PRO A 30 3.66 -4.08 2.00
CA PRO A 30 3.33 -3.14 3.05
C PRO A 30 2.49 -3.83 4.13
N GLN A 31 2.92 -3.71 5.38
CA GLN A 31 2.26 -4.34 6.51
C GLN A 31 2.00 -3.30 7.60
N ILE A 32 0.87 -3.46 8.28
CA ILE A 32 0.50 -2.67 9.46
C ILE A 32 0.44 -3.56 10.69
N ILE A 33 0.69 -2.96 11.85
CA ILE A 33 0.55 -3.60 13.14
C ILE A 33 -0.85 -3.30 13.66
N VAL A 34 -1.63 -4.35 13.88
CA VAL A 34 -3.00 -4.24 14.37
C VAL A 34 -3.21 -5.16 15.57
N PRO A 35 -4.12 -4.81 16.49
CA PRO A 35 -4.52 -5.70 17.57
C PRO A 35 -5.13 -6.99 17.01
N SER A 36 -4.77 -8.12 17.59
CA SER A 36 -5.39 -9.40 17.27
C SER A 36 -6.88 -9.36 17.63
N ARG A 37 -7.74 -9.96 16.80
CA ARG A 37 -9.17 -10.13 17.10
C ARG A 37 -9.46 -11.11 18.22
N ARG A 38 -8.47 -11.89 18.66
CA ARG A 38 -8.63 -12.82 19.79
C ARG A 38 -8.72 -12.03 21.09
N ARG A 39 -9.84 -12.16 21.79
CA ARG A 39 -10.11 -11.46 23.05
C ARG A 39 -9.24 -11.89 24.23
N ASP A 40 -8.67 -13.08 24.17
CA ASP A 40 -7.91 -13.72 25.22
C ASP A 40 -6.47 -13.20 25.39
N ARG A 41 -5.92 -12.54 24.37
CA ARG A 41 -4.55 -11.97 24.39
C ARG A 41 -4.50 -10.65 23.63
N LYS A 42 -3.97 -9.62 24.28
CA LYS A 42 -3.62 -8.34 23.62
C LYS A 42 -2.34 -8.52 22.78
N LEU A 43 -2.43 -9.31 21.71
CA LEU A 43 -1.33 -9.52 20.79
C LEU A 43 -1.44 -8.54 19.62
N LEU A 44 -0.33 -7.87 19.33
CA LEU A 44 -0.16 -7.10 18.11
C LEU A 44 0.30 -8.05 16.99
N ILE A 45 -0.39 -8.00 15.87
CA ILE A 45 -0.09 -8.82 14.69
C ILE A 45 0.20 -7.95 13.48
N ARG A 46 1.12 -8.41 12.63
CA ARG A 46 1.39 -7.76 11.34
C ARG A 46 0.44 -8.31 10.28
N ARG A 47 -0.28 -7.42 9.64
CA ARG A 47 -1.18 -7.76 8.51
C ARG A 47 -0.77 -7.00 7.27
N PRO A 48 -0.94 -7.59 6.07
CA PRO A 48 -0.85 -6.85 4.82
C PRO A 48 -1.80 -5.65 4.84
N LEU A 49 -1.29 -4.49 4.43
CA LEU A 49 -2.09 -3.28 4.29
C LEU A 49 -3.12 -3.45 3.18
N PHE A 50 -2.71 -4.04 2.08
CA PHE A 50 -3.57 -4.42 0.95
C PHE A 50 -3.70 -5.94 0.92
N ARG A 51 -4.88 -6.43 1.26
CA ARG A 51 -5.15 -7.87 1.31
C ARG A 51 -5.05 -8.49 -0.08
N ASN A 52 -4.33 -9.60 -0.19
CA ASN A 52 -4.07 -10.33 -1.44
C ASN A 52 -3.20 -9.58 -2.45
N TYR A 53 -2.53 -8.50 -2.06
CA TYR A 53 -1.64 -7.75 -2.95
C TYR A 53 -0.24 -7.67 -2.39
N LEU A 54 0.72 -7.74 -3.28
CA LEU A 54 2.09 -7.39 -2.99
C LEU A 54 2.68 -6.66 -4.19
N PHE A 55 3.64 -5.78 -3.95
CA PHE A 55 4.31 -5.05 -5.02
C PHE A 55 5.60 -5.74 -5.40
N ILE A 56 5.85 -5.77 -6.69
CA ILE A 56 7.04 -6.35 -7.30
C ILE A 56 7.68 -5.32 -8.21
N GLU A 57 9.00 -5.24 -8.19
CA GLU A 57 9.75 -4.39 -9.10
C GLU A 57 10.34 -5.24 -10.22
N LEU A 58 9.95 -4.94 -11.44
CA LEU A 58 10.37 -5.67 -12.65
C LEU A 58 10.97 -4.72 -13.67
N ASN A 59 11.90 -5.25 -14.44
CA ASN A 59 12.33 -4.69 -15.71
C ASN A 59 11.54 -5.32 -16.87
N GLU A 60 11.80 -4.87 -18.09
CA GLU A 60 11.14 -5.38 -19.29
C GLU A 60 11.62 -6.78 -19.72
N GLU A 61 12.56 -7.39 -18.99
CA GLU A 61 13.07 -8.71 -19.29
C GLU A 61 12.01 -9.79 -19.15
N ARG A 62 11.77 -10.52 -20.21
CA ARG A 62 10.77 -11.60 -20.29
C ARG A 62 10.95 -12.66 -19.20
N ASP A 63 12.18 -12.99 -18.84
CA ASP A 63 12.47 -14.04 -17.85
C ASP A 63 11.99 -13.67 -16.46
N ASN A 64 12.04 -12.40 -16.09
CA ASN A 64 11.53 -11.93 -14.79
C ASN A 64 10.00 -12.04 -14.71
N TRP A 65 9.30 -11.72 -15.79
CA TRP A 65 7.86 -11.92 -15.88
C TRP A 65 7.47 -13.40 -15.74
N LEU A 66 8.18 -14.30 -16.41
CA LEU A 66 7.95 -15.73 -16.30
C LEU A 66 8.21 -16.27 -14.89
N LYS A 67 9.23 -15.77 -14.19
CA LYS A 67 9.48 -16.12 -12.78
C LYS A 67 8.31 -15.77 -11.89
N VAL A 68 7.68 -14.61 -12.11
CA VAL A 68 6.50 -14.17 -11.34
C VAL A 68 5.30 -15.05 -11.66
N PHE A 69 4.94 -15.23 -12.93
CA PHE A 69 3.76 -16.00 -13.31
C PHE A 69 3.86 -17.48 -12.92
N ARG A 70 5.06 -18.04 -12.85
CA ARG A 70 5.30 -19.42 -12.39
C ARG A 70 5.42 -19.55 -10.88
N THR A 71 5.25 -18.47 -10.12
CA THR A 71 5.33 -18.52 -8.66
C THR A 71 4.00 -19.00 -8.08
N PRO A 72 4.00 -20.12 -7.32
CA PRO A 72 2.79 -20.60 -6.67
C PRO A 72 2.21 -19.53 -5.74
N GLY A 73 0.91 -19.30 -5.84
CA GLY A 73 0.22 -18.28 -5.05
C GLY A 73 0.01 -16.96 -5.78
N VAL A 74 0.74 -16.67 -6.84
CA VAL A 74 0.43 -15.55 -7.74
C VAL A 74 -0.75 -15.93 -8.62
N VAL A 75 -1.78 -15.09 -8.66
CA VAL A 75 -2.96 -15.28 -9.50
C VAL A 75 -2.84 -14.47 -10.78
N LYS A 76 -2.49 -13.20 -10.67
CA LYS A 76 -2.30 -12.28 -11.80
C LYS A 76 -1.48 -11.08 -11.40
N ILE A 77 -0.96 -10.35 -12.38
CA ILE A 77 -0.46 -8.99 -12.22
C ILE A 77 -1.58 -8.04 -12.62
N CYS A 78 -1.78 -7.02 -11.82
CA CYS A 78 -2.88 -6.09 -12.00
C CYS A 78 -2.69 -5.18 -13.20
N GLY A 79 -3.79 -4.87 -13.87
CA GLY A 79 -3.86 -4.04 -15.06
C GLY A 79 -5.11 -4.33 -15.87
N ASN A 80 -5.41 -3.48 -16.81
CA ASN A 80 -6.58 -3.61 -17.68
C ASN A 80 -6.20 -4.35 -18.98
N GLY A 81 -6.12 -5.70 -18.89
CA GLY A 81 -5.70 -6.56 -20.02
C GLY A 81 -4.18 -6.70 -20.19
N GLN A 82 -3.41 -5.73 -19.73
CA GLN A 82 -1.95 -5.76 -19.67
C GLN A 82 -1.47 -5.31 -18.28
N PRO A 83 -0.30 -5.77 -17.81
CA PRO A 83 0.27 -5.30 -16.57
C PRO A 83 0.42 -3.77 -16.56
N MET A 84 -0.11 -3.12 -15.53
CA MET A 84 -0.03 -1.67 -15.38
C MET A 84 0.99 -1.33 -14.29
N ALA A 85 1.94 -0.46 -14.62
CA ALA A 85 2.91 0.02 -13.66
C ALA A 85 2.24 0.89 -12.59
N VAL A 86 2.67 0.69 -11.36
CA VAL A 86 2.30 1.54 -10.22
C VAL A 86 3.27 2.71 -10.18
N PRO A 87 2.79 3.95 -10.08
CA PRO A 87 3.67 5.11 -9.96
C PRO A 87 4.63 5.00 -8.77
N ASP A 88 5.88 5.39 -8.98
CA ASP A 88 6.90 5.35 -7.91
C ASP A 88 6.52 6.25 -6.72
N GLU A 89 5.80 7.34 -6.98
CA GLU A 89 5.29 8.23 -5.93
C GLU A 89 4.30 7.53 -5.00
N ASP A 90 3.45 6.63 -5.53
CA ASP A 90 2.50 5.86 -4.73
C ASP A 90 3.24 4.85 -3.85
N ILE A 91 4.21 4.14 -4.41
CA ILE A 91 5.05 3.21 -3.63
C ILE A 91 5.80 3.95 -2.52
N ARG A 92 6.35 5.12 -2.84
CA ARG A 92 7.05 5.97 -1.86
C ARG A 92 6.10 6.42 -0.76
N SER A 93 4.92 6.87 -1.12
CA SER A 93 3.89 7.29 -0.17
C SER A 93 3.47 6.15 0.75
N ILE A 94 3.24 4.95 0.21
CA ILE A 94 2.92 3.77 1.00
C ILE A 94 4.05 3.43 1.98
N ARG A 95 5.31 3.52 1.56
CA ARG A 95 6.46 3.29 2.46
C ARG A 95 6.47 4.28 3.61
N ILE A 96 6.29 5.58 3.34
CA ILE A 96 6.22 6.62 4.36
C ILE A 96 5.09 6.33 5.35
N PHE A 97 3.90 5.94 4.87
CA PHE A 97 2.76 5.59 5.73
C PHE A 97 3.07 4.39 6.64
N VAL A 98 3.63 3.33 6.09
CA VAL A 98 3.96 2.12 6.85
C VAL A 98 5.06 2.39 7.88
N GLU A 99 6.08 3.17 7.52
CA GLU A 99 7.22 3.50 8.40
C GLU A 99 6.88 4.51 9.49
N SER A 100 5.81 5.28 9.31
CA SER A 100 5.41 6.33 10.27
C SER A 100 4.88 5.81 11.61
N GLU A 101 4.63 4.51 11.74
CA GLU A 101 4.02 3.87 12.92
C GLU A 101 2.67 4.47 13.36
N ARG A 102 2.06 5.32 12.51
CA ARG A 102 0.74 5.89 12.79
C ARG A 102 -0.36 4.85 12.61
N ASN A 103 -1.51 5.12 13.21
CA ASN A 103 -2.71 4.30 13.02
C ASN A 103 -3.18 4.40 11.57
N LEU A 104 -2.88 3.36 10.80
CA LEU A 104 -3.32 3.22 9.42
C LEU A 104 -4.55 2.31 9.35
N TYR A 105 -5.55 2.74 8.62
CA TYR A 105 -6.78 1.98 8.45
C TYR A 105 -7.00 1.70 6.97
N PRO A 106 -7.07 0.41 6.55
CA PRO A 106 -7.58 0.07 5.24
C PRO A 106 -9.05 0.47 5.14
N LEU A 107 -9.38 1.33 4.21
CA LEU A 107 -10.76 1.73 3.94
C LEU A 107 -11.19 1.26 2.56
N ALA A 108 -12.51 1.13 2.37
CA ALA A 108 -13.06 1.09 1.04
C ALA A 108 -12.75 2.41 0.33
N TYR A 109 -12.52 2.33 -0.97
CA TYR A 109 -12.22 3.52 -1.78
C TYR A 109 -13.28 4.61 -1.58
N LEU A 110 -12.84 5.77 -1.19
CA LEU A 110 -13.68 6.95 -1.10
C LEU A 110 -13.27 7.92 -2.21
N GLN A 111 -14.16 8.10 -3.18
CA GLN A 111 -13.97 9.11 -4.23
C GLN A 111 -14.18 10.49 -3.65
N VAL A 112 -13.14 11.16 -3.19
CA VAL A 112 -13.32 12.52 -2.68
C VAL A 112 -12.06 13.36 -2.86
N GLY A 113 -12.23 14.53 -3.37
CA GLY A 113 -11.45 15.73 -3.13
C GLY A 113 -10.13 15.88 -3.90
N SER A 114 -9.37 16.82 -3.43
CA SER A 114 -8.14 17.28 -4.06
C SER A 114 -6.95 16.39 -3.71
N ARG A 115 -5.99 16.27 -4.61
CA ARG A 115 -4.66 15.73 -4.29
C ARG A 115 -3.94 16.68 -3.33
N ILE A 116 -3.32 16.11 -2.33
CA ILE A 116 -2.55 16.86 -1.34
C ILE A 116 -1.18 16.22 -1.11
N GLN A 117 -0.23 17.04 -0.69
CA GLN A 117 1.07 16.61 -0.24
C GLN A 117 1.24 16.93 1.23
N VAL A 118 1.76 15.97 2.00
CA VAL A 118 2.15 16.18 3.40
C VAL A 118 3.47 16.94 3.45
N ILE A 119 3.50 18.07 4.15
CA ILE A 119 4.65 18.97 4.22
C ILE A 119 5.38 18.94 5.56
N SER A 120 4.75 18.40 6.60
CA SER A 120 5.37 18.28 7.91
C SER A 120 4.91 17.03 8.65
N GLY A 121 5.63 16.67 9.71
CA GLY A 121 5.36 15.50 10.52
C GLY A 121 5.95 14.20 9.96
N PRO A 122 5.63 13.05 10.57
CA PRO A 122 6.20 11.75 10.20
C PRO A 122 5.87 11.28 8.78
N LEU A 123 4.84 11.85 8.15
CA LEU A 123 4.38 11.51 6.80
C LEU A 123 4.85 12.50 5.72
N THR A 124 5.79 13.36 6.04
CA THR A 124 6.33 14.36 5.10
C THR A 124 6.75 13.74 3.78
N GLY A 125 6.28 14.33 2.67
CA GLY A 125 6.53 13.85 1.31
C GLY A 125 5.47 12.89 0.76
N ALA A 126 4.57 12.37 1.59
CA ALA A 126 3.46 11.54 1.11
C ALA A 126 2.47 12.37 0.29
N ILE A 127 1.97 11.76 -0.78
CA ILE A 127 0.93 12.34 -1.64
C ILE A 127 -0.32 11.48 -1.48
N GLY A 128 -1.45 12.13 -1.33
CA GLY A 128 -2.73 11.45 -1.19
C GLY A 128 -3.90 12.32 -1.60
N VAL A 129 -5.09 11.77 -1.47
CA VAL A 129 -6.35 12.47 -1.74
C VAL A 129 -7.07 12.76 -0.44
N LEU A 130 -7.52 13.98 -0.27
CA LEU A 130 -8.32 14.36 0.88
C LEU A 130 -9.67 13.65 0.85
N ALA A 131 -9.90 12.80 1.84
CA ALA A 131 -11.13 12.00 1.92
C ALA A 131 -12.20 12.63 2.82
N LYS A 132 -11.79 13.27 3.90
CA LYS A 132 -12.69 13.85 4.88
C LYS A 132 -12.00 14.96 5.66
N GLU A 133 -12.77 16.00 5.99
CA GLU A 133 -12.38 17.04 6.94
C GLU A 133 -13.19 16.93 8.22
N ASP A 134 -12.49 16.98 9.35
CA ASP A 134 -13.11 17.18 10.65
C ASP A 134 -12.73 18.58 11.17
N HIS A 135 -13.54 19.55 10.83
CA HIS A 135 -13.31 20.96 11.20
C HIS A 135 -13.29 21.18 12.73
N LYS A 136 -14.00 20.35 13.49
CA LYS A 136 -14.06 20.47 14.94
C LYS A 136 -12.73 20.13 15.61
N HIS A 137 -12.00 19.18 15.06
CA HIS A 137 -10.72 18.71 15.60
C HIS A 137 -9.52 19.10 14.72
N ARG A 138 -9.74 19.90 13.67
CA ARG A 138 -8.72 20.32 12.69
C ARG A 138 -7.96 19.13 12.13
N ARG A 139 -8.67 18.05 11.82
CA ARG A 139 -8.10 16.81 11.27
C ARG A 139 -8.57 16.56 9.87
N LEU A 140 -7.63 16.08 9.05
CA LEU A 140 -7.86 15.67 7.68
C LEU A 140 -7.63 14.18 7.59
N VAL A 141 -8.49 13.48 6.86
CA VAL A 141 -8.25 12.09 6.48
C VAL A 141 -7.74 12.09 5.06
N VAL A 142 -6.52 11.61 4.89
CA VAL A 142 -5.84 11.51 3.60
C VAL A 142 -5.82 10.05 3.17
N ASN A 143 -6.27 9.78 1.96
CA ASN A 143 -6.26 8.44 1.38
C ASN A 143 -5.19 8.35 0.31
N ILE A 144 -4.47 7.23 0.31
CA ILE A 144 -3.73 6.75 -0.86
C ILE A 144 -4.58 5.66 -1.48
N GLU A 145 -4.97 5.87 -2.73
CA GLU A 145 -5.70 4.86 -3.50
C GLU A 145 -4.72 3.98 -4.26
N LEU A 146 -4.90 2.69 -4.11
CA LEU A 146 -4.22 1.71 -4.95
C LEU A 146 -5.15 0.52 -5.18
N MET A 147 -5.40 0.19 -6.44
CA MET A 147 -6.18 -0.99 -6.84
C MET A 147 -7.59 -1.04 -6.25
N GLY A 148 -8.26 0.10 -6.09
CA GLY A 148 -9.58 0.19 -5.50
C GLY A 148 -9.61 0.04 -3.98
N GLN A 149 -8.44 0.03 -3.34
CA GLN A 149 -8.29 0.07 -1.88
C GLN A 149 -7.65 1.39 -1.47
N ALA A 150 -8.05 1.89 -0.32
CA ALA A 150 -7.50 3.11 0.22
C ALA A 150 -6.93 2.89 1.62
N VAL A 151 -5.85 3.59 1.92
CA VAL A 151 -5.28 3.70 3.26
C VAL A 151 -5.53 5.12 3.74
N ALA A 152 -6.08 5.24 4.94
CA ALA A 152 -6.35 6.54 5.52
C ALA A 152 -5.38 6.87 6.66
N ALA A 153 -4.89 8.09 6.68
CA ALA A 153 -4.17 8.65 7.81
C ALA A 153 -4.85 9.94 8.27
N SER A 154 -4.91 10.13 9.59
CA SER A 154 -5.42 11.37 10.18
C SER A 154 -4.25 12.34 10.38
N LEU A 155 -4.36 13.52 9.76
CA LEU A 155 -3.36 14.58 9.78
C LEU A 155 -3.99 15.87 10.31
N HIS A 156 -3.16 16.79 10.79
CA HIS A 156 -3.58 18.15 11.04
C HIS A 156 -3.62 18.95 9.73
N ASP A 157 -4.46 19.98 9.69
CA ASP A 157 -4.63 20.84 8.51
C ASP A 157 -3.37 21.62 8.12
N ASP A 158 -2.48 21.90 9.08
CA ASP A 158 -1.19 22.56 8.89
C ASP A 158 -0.07 21.62 8.40
N GLU A 159 -0.30 20.32 8.39
CA GLU A 159 0.65 19.32 7.90
C GLU A 159 0.56 19.07 6.40
N VAL A 160 -0.37 19.68 5.69
CA VAL A 160 -0.64 19.40 4.27
C VAL A 160 -0.70 20.66 3.41
N LYS A 161 -0.45 20.51 2.12
CA LYS A 161 -0.68 21.54 1.11
C LYS A 161 -1.32 20.91 -0.14
N PRO A 162 -1.99 21.71 -0.99
CA PRO A 162 -2.41 21.26 -2.31
C PRO A 162 -1.21 20.74 -3.12
N TYR A 163 -1.45 19.66 -3.89
CA TYR A 163 -0.44 19.05 -4.75
C TYR A 163 -0.60 19.50 -6.19
#